data_975428a9bfab88963d241908124f4482
#
_entry.id   975428a9bfab88963d241908124f4482
#
_cell.length_a   1.000
_cell.length_b   1.000
_cell.length_c   1.000
_cell.angle_alpha   90.00
_cell.angle_beta   90.00
_cell.angle_gamma   90.00
#
_symmetry.space_group_name_H-M   'P 1'
#
loop_
_entity.id
_entity.type
_entity.pdbx_description
1 polymer ?
#
loop_
_entity_poly.entity_id
_entity_poly.type
_entity_poly.pdbx_seq_one_letter_code
_entity_poly.pdbx_strand_id
1 'polypeptide(L)'
;MSNESTKTNQITEGVIWKQLLIFFFPIVVGTLFQQLYNTVDAVIVGRFVGKGALAAVGGSSAVLSNLIIGCFTGLASGASVIVSQFYGAKDERNLQKSLHTAYAFSAILSIVFTILGWALTPFLLKLIDTPADTLADSILYLRIYFLGIFGTLIFNIGSAIMRSIGDSRRPLYYLIVCCFLNIILDLVLVIVFDMGIVGAAIATIISQAVSAILVTNALMKKYDDCKLYLSKLHIDLLKLRMEFRIGIPSALQAFMYSITNIIIQAAINGFGTDTAAAWASFGKLDALFWTVNGAFGIAITTFAGQNYGAGKKERIFKSVRICLAMAVAVCGGIVLFLAIFCRPLFSIFTTDQNVINIGIDMLRFMAPCYTIYVFIEVLSGALRGTGDVLLPTLITLGGVCLIRIPWIMFVLPAHHTTTCVMLSYPISWITTTALIMPYYLYRKKHAYD
;
A
#
# COMPACT_ATOMS: atom_id res chain seq x y z
N MET A 1 16.15 -19.23 -39.92
CA MET A 1 16.85 -18.23 -39.10
C MET A 1 15.79 -17.33 -38.49
N SER A 2 15.30 -17.71 -37.35
CA SER A 2 14.26 -16.93 -36.61
C SER A 2 14.96 -15.76 -35.93
N ASN A 3 14.51 -14.53 -36.24
CA ASN A 3 14.87 -13.31 -35.54
C ASN A 3 14.33 -13.43 -34.08
N GLU A 4 15.09 -14.01 -33.18
CA GLU A 4 14.95 -13.80 -31.75
C GLU A 4 15.40 -12.37 -31.46
N SER A 5 14.46 -11.42 -31.58
CA SER A 5 14.64 -10.12 -30.95
C SER A 5 14.70 -10.40 -29.44
N THR A 6 15.91 -10.47 -28.90
CA THR A 6 16.15 -10.42 -27.45
C THR A 6 15.38 -9.23 -26.91
N LYS A 7 14.25 -9.48 -26.25
CA LYS A 7 13.48 -8.43 -25.57
C LYS A 7 14.42 -7.77 -24.55
N THR A 8 14.96 -6.62 -24.91
CA THR A 8 15.83 -5.85 -24.04
C THR A 8 15.06 -5.49 -22.77
N ASN A 9 15.59 -5.86 -21.60
CA ASN A 9 15.01 -5.45 -20.33
C ASN A 9 15.17 -3.93 -20.18
N GLN A 10 14.11 -3.19 -20.49
CA GLN A 10 14.12 -1.73 -20.56
C GLN A 10 14.45 -1.06 -19.20
N ILE A 11 14.17 -1.72 -18.07
CA ILE A 11 14.53 -1.21 -16.74
C ILE A 11 16.04 -1.22 -16.53
N THR A 12 16.72 -2.25 -17.01
CA THR A 12 18.17 -2.37 -16.86
C THR A 12 18.97 -1.69 -17.97
N GLU A 13 18.34 -1.33 -19.10
CA GLU A 13 19.05 -0.82 -20.29
C GLU A 13 18.48 0.51 -20.83
N GLY A 14 17.18 0.78 -20.66
CA GLY A 14 16.51 1.97 -21.17
C GLY A 14 16.85 3.27 -20.45
N VAL A 15 16.31 4.38 -20.97
CA VAL A 15 16.44 5.71 -20.35
C VAL A 15 15.68 5.75 -19.02
N ILE A 16 16.37 6.00 -17.93
CA ILE A 16 15.87 5.80 -16.55
C ILE A 16 14.59 6.60 -16.28
N TRP A 17 14.59 7.92 -16.51
CA TRP A 17 13.42 8.75 -16.19
C TRP A 17 12.18 8.36 -17.01
N LYS A 18 12.37 8.02 -18.28
CA LYS A 18 11.27 7.59 -19.16
C LYS A 18 10.68 6.26 -18.67
N GLN A 19 11.53 5.29 -18.31
CA GLN A 19 11.09 4.00 -17.82
C GLN A 19 10.42 4.11 -16.43
N LEU A 20 10.96 4.97 -15.56
CA LEU A 20 10.32 5.28 -14.28
C LEU A 20 8.90 5.83 -14.48
N LEU A 21 8.70 6.80 -15.39
CA LEU A 21 7.37 7.34 -15.69
C LEU A 21 6.40 6.29 -16.24
N ILE A 22 6.86 5.49 -17.21
CA ILE A 22 6.04 4.43 -17.84
C ILE A 22 5.60 3.40 -16.78
N PHE A 23 6.47 3.11 -15.81
CA PHE A 23 6.20 2.16 -14.74
C PHE A 23 5.36 2.76 -13.61
N PHE A 24 5.64 3.99 -13.21
CA PHE A 24 5.00 4.72 -12.13
C PHE A 24 3.53 5.07 -12.43
N PHE A 25 3.26 5.61 -13.62
CA PHE A 25 1.94 6.13 -13.97
C PHE A 25 0.82 5.07 -13.85
N PRO A 26 0.97 3.83 -14.35
CA PRO A 26 -0.04 2.79 -14.16
C PRO A 26 -0.28 2.44 -12.68
N ILE A 27 0.74 2.52 -11.82
CA ILE A 27 0.60 2.24 -10.39
C ILE A 27 -0.28 3.32 -9.73
N VAL A 28 0.00 4.60 -10.00
CA VAL A 28 -0.80 5.72 -9.48
C VAL A 28 -2.25 5.59 -9.92
N VAL A 29 -2.47 5.44 -11.23
CA VAL A 29 -3.83 5.31 -11.78
C VAL A 29 -4.55 4.10 -11.17
N GLY A 30 -3.86 2.96 -11.03
CA GLY A 30 -4.43 1.77 -10.39
C GLY A 30 -4.85 2.03 -8.95
N THR A 31 -4.02 2.69 -8.15
CA THR A 31 -4.36 3.03 -6.77
C THR A 31 -5.52 4.03 -6.69
N LEU A 32 -5.60 4.99 -7.62
CA LEU A 32 -6.75 5.90 -7.71
C LEU A 32 -8.05 5.17 -8.05
N PHE A 33 -8.04 4.21 -8.98
CA PHE A 33 -9.19 3.35 -9.25
C PHE A 33 -9.59 2.51 -8.03
N GLN A 34 -8.62 2.03 -7.26
CA GLN A 34 -8.89 1.31 -6.01
C GLN A 34 -9.57 2.21 -4.97
N GLN A 35 -9.12 3.46 -4.82
CA GLN A 35 -9.77 4.42 -3.94
C GLN A 35 -11.17 4.81 -4.43
N LEU A 36 -11.35 4.89 -5.75
CA LEU A 36 -12.64 5.19 -6.37
C LEU A 36 -13.66 4.09 -6.04
N TYR A 37 -13.33 2.82 -6.26
CA TYR A 37 -14.27 1.75 -5.98
C TYR A 37 -14.61 1.66 -4.48
N ASN A 38 -13.64 1.80 -3.57
CA ASN A 38 -13.89 1.84 -2.13
C ASN A 38 -14.84 2.99 -1.75
N THR A 39 -14.72 4.14 -2.42
CA THR A 39 -15.58 5.29 -2.18
C THR A 39 -17.00 5.04 -2.71
N VAL A 40 -17.13 4.48 -3.91
CA VAL A 40 -18.44 4.16 -4.52
C VAL A 40 -19.16 3.10 -3.70
N ASP A 41 -18.47 2.04 -3.27
CA ASP A 41 -19.03 1.01 -2.38
C ASP A 41 -19.57 1.64 -1.08
N ALA A 42 -18.78 2.49 -0.41
CA ALA A 42 -19.22 3.20 0.78
C ALA A 42 -20.44 4.10 0.53
N VAL A 43 -20.52 4.78 -0.63
CA VAL A 43 -21.68 5.61 -1.00
C VAL A 43 -22.91 4.76 -1.24
N ILE A 44 -22.78 3.64 -1.96
CA ILE A 44 -23.90 2.73 -2.22
C ILE A 44 -24.44 2.16 -0.91
N VAL A 45 -23.55 1.61 -0.06
CA VAL A 45 -23.95 1.07 1.26
C VAL A 45 -24.58 2.15 2.13
N GLY A 46 -23.96 3.33 2.24
CA GLY A 46 -24.47 4.41 3.09
C GLY A 46 -25.82 4.95 2.64
N ARG A 47 -26.03 5.05 1.32
CA ARG A 47 -27.25 5.66 0.76
C ARG A 47 -28.44 4.70 0.66
N PHE A 48 -28.19 3.42 0.33
CA PHE A 48 -29.24 2.45 0.06
C PHE A 48 -29.48 1.47 1.22
N VAL A 49 -28.45 1.18 2.04
CA VAL A 49 -28.61 0.29 3.20
C VAL A 49 -28.77 1.09 4.51
N GLY A 50 -28.03 2.19 4.63
CA GLY A 50 -28.15 3.13 5.73
C GLY A 50 -26.88 3.38 6.56
N LYS A 51 -26.97 4.30 7.51
CA LYS A 51 -25.83 4.77 8.30
C LYS A 51 -25.18 3.67 9.15
N GLY A 52 -25.96 2.75 9.69
CA GLY A 52 -25.45 1.62 10.49
C GLY A 52 -24.59 0.68 9.64
N ALA A 53 -25.06 0.36 8.42
CA ALA A 53 -24.32 -0.45 7.46
C ALA A 53 -23.01 0.22 7.03
N LEU A 54 -23.05 1.53 6.75
CA LEU A 54 -21.85 2.29 6.43
C LEU A 54 -20.82 2.27 7.59
N ALA A 55 -21.29 2.41 8.82
CA ALA A 55 -20.42 2.33 9.99
C ALA A 55 -19.86 0.91 10.20
N ALA A 56 -20.65 -0.13 9.91
CA ALA A 56 -20.20 -1.52 9.98
C ALA A 56 -19.12 -1.84 8.94
N VAL A 57 -19.27 -1.39 7.69
CA VAL A 57 -18.33 -1.64 6.60
C VAL A 57 -17.09 -0.73 6.70
N GLY A 58 -17.30 0.57 6.87
CA GLY A 58 -16.26 1.59 6.84
C GLY A 58 -15.55 1.86 8.17
N GLY A 59 -16.11 1.37 9.29
CA GLY A 59 -15.56 1.56 10.63
C GLY A 59 -14.56 0.47 11.05
N SER A 60 -14.91 -0.27 12.09
CA SER A 60 -14.05 -1.33 12.68
C SER A 60 -13.66 -2.40 11.69
N SER A 61 -14.56 -2.76 10.75
CA SER A 61 -14.27 -3.74 9.70
C SER A 61 -13.17 -3.28 8.76
N ALA A 62 -13.19 -2.01 8.36
CA ALA A 62 -12.14 -1.46 7.50
C ALA A 62 -10.77 -1.42 8.19
N VAL A 63 -10.73 -1.12 9.49
CA VAL A 63 -9.47 -1.13 10.28
C VAL A 63 -8.85 -2.53 10.28
N LEU A 64 -9.62 -3.57 10.55
CA LEU A 64 -9.14 -4.96 10.57
C LEU A 64 -8.72 -5.44 9.17
N SER A 65 -9.52 -5.15 8.14
CA SER A 65 -9.20 -5.51 6.76
C SER A 65 -7.90 -4.85 6.29
N ASN A 66 -7.75 -3.54 6.53
CA ASN A 66 -6.55 -2.79 6.14
C ASN A 66 -5.29 -3.28 6.88
N LEU A 67 -5.41 -3.65 8.15
CA LEU A 67 -4.31 -4.22 8.92
C LEU A 67 -3.80 -5.51 8.30
N ILE A 68 -4.70 -6.44 7.96
CA ILE A 68 -4.36 -7.74 7.37
C ILE A 68 -3.78 -7.56 5.97
N ILE A 69 -4.42 -6.73 5.13
CA ILE A 69 -3.92 -6.44 3.78
C ILE A 69 -2.55 -5.76 3.84
N GLY A 70 -2.35 -4.82 4.77
CA GLY A 70 -1.08 -4.13 4.96
C GLY A 70 0.05 -5.10 5.34
N CYS A 71 -0.19 -5.99 6.29
CA CYS A 71 0.77 -7.04 6.66
C CYS A 71 1.09 -7.96 5.48
N PHE A 72 0.07 -8.40 4.74
CA PHE A 72 0.28 -9.25 3.56
C PHE A 72 1.04 -8.52 2.46
N THR A 73 0.74 -7.25 2.19
CA THR A 73 1.45 -6.43 1.20
C THR A 73 2.92 -6.29 1.59
N GLY A 74 3.22 -6.15 2.88
CA GLY A 74 4.58 -6.19 3.40
C GLY A 74 5.28 -7.52 3.08
N LEU A 75 4.63 -8.66 3.34
CA LEU A 75 5.15 -9.98 2.99
C LEU A 75 5.34 -10.15 1.48
N ALA A 76 4.36 -9.74 0.67
CA ALA A 76 4.44 -9.78 -0.79
C ALA A 76 5.57 -8.92 -1.35
N SER A 77 5.96 -7.84 -0.64
CA SER A 77 7.12 -7.04 -1.06
C SER A 77 8.43 -7.84 -1.03
N GLY A 78 8.55 -8.80 -0.11
CA GLY A 78 9.69 -9.71 -0.06
C GLY A 78 9.82 -10.56 -1.31
N ALA A 79 8.72 -11.21 -1.71
CA ALA A 79 8.67 -11.97 -2.96
C ALA A 79 8.94 -11.08 -4.18
N SER A 80 8.35 -9.87 -4.21
CA SER A 80 8.57 -8.89 -5.28
C SER A 80 10.04 -8.54 -5.46
N VAL A 81 10.77 -8.29 -4.38
CA VAL A 81 12.21 -7.97 -4.45
C VAL A 81 13.02 -9.16 -4.96
N ILE A 82 12.82 -10.36 -4.42
CA ILE A 82 13.57 -11.56 -4.81
C ILE A 82 13.30 -11.91 -6.27
N VAL A 83 12.04 -11.86 -6.71
CA VAL A 83 11.66 -12.04 -8.12
C VAL A 83 12.32 -10.99 -9.02
N SER A 84 12.34 -9.70 -8.62
CA SER A 84 12.96 -8.63 -9.40
C SER A 84 14.48 -8.83 -9.55
N GLN A 85 15.15 -9.29 -8.49
CA GLN A 85 16.60 -9.57 -8.51
C GLN A 85 16.92 -10.72 -9.46
N PHE A 86 16.23 -11.86 -9.38
CA PHE A 86 16.45 -13.00 -10.27
C PHE A 86 16.08 -12.67 -11.73
N TYR A 87 15.04 -11.88 -11.94
CA TYR A 87 14.67 -11.41 -13.28
C TYR A 87 15.76 -10.49 -13.88
N GLY A 88 16.30 -9.57 -13.06
CA GLY A 88 17.43 -8.74 -13.46
C GLY A 88 18.70 -9.51 -13.75
N ALA A 89 18.98 -10.57 -12.98
CA ALA A 89 20.11 -11.48 -13.16
C ALA A 89 19.94 -12.42 -14.36
N LYS A 90 18.78 -12.47 -14.99
CA LYS A 90 18.40 -13.45 -16.03
C LYS A 90 18.55 -14.90 -15.54
N ASP A 91 18.37 -15.13 -14.24
CA ASP A 91 18.42 -16.46 -13.61
C ASP A 91 17.02 -17.10 -13.62
N GLU A 92 16.64 -17.66 -14.74
CA GLU A 92 15.32 -18.25 -14.96
C GLU A 92 14.98 -19.37 -13.95
N ARG A 93 15.98 -20.19 -13.58
CA ARG A 93 15.78 -21.31 -12.65
C ARG A 93 15.37 -20.83 -11.26
N ASN A 94 16.08 -19.83 -10.71
CA ASN A 94 15.77 -19.28 -9.40
C ASN A 94 14.55 -18.35 -9.44
N LEU A 95 14.32 -17.66 -10.57
CA LEU A 95 13.11 -16.89 -10.82
C LEU A 95 11.88 -17.78 -10.75
N GLN A 96 11.86 -18.91 -11.45
CA GLN A 96 10.77 -19.89 -11.46
C GLN A 96 10.50 -20.44 -10.05
N LYS A 97 11.54 -20.82 -9.32
CA LYS A 97 11.40 -21.31 -7.94
C LYS A 97 10.81 -20.25 -7.01
N SER A 98 11.28 -19.00 -7.08
CA SER A 98 10.73 -17.91 -6.25
C SER A 98 9.29 -17.60 -6.60
N LEU A 99 8.94 -17.54 -7.89
CA LEU A 99 7.57 -17.34 -8.35
C LEU A 99 6.62 -18.40 -7.77
N HIS A 100 6.97 -19.69 -7.92
CA HIS A 100 6.13 -20.79 -7.45
C HIS A 100 6.04 -20.82 -5.92
N THR A 101 7.15 -20.54 -5.22
CA THR A 101 7.18 -20.44 -3.75
C THR A 101 6.28 -19.32 -3.25
N ALA A 102 6.41 -18.10 -3.80
CA ALA A 102 5.59 -16.95 -3.43
C ALA A 102 4.08 -17.21 -3.65
N TYR A 103 3.75 -17.84 -4.79
CA TYR A 103 2.36 -18.14 -5.12
C TYR A 103 1.78 -19.24 -4.22
N ALA A 104 2.52 -20.34 -4.02
CA ALA A 104 2.12 -21.44 -3.13
C ALA A 104 1.96 -20.96 -1.67
N PHE A 105 2.94 -20.20 -1.17
CA PHE A 105 2.87 -19.63 0.17
C PHE A 105 1.67 -18.69 0.33
N SER A 106 1.42 -17.81 -0.64
CA SER A 106 0.27 -16.90 -0.60
C SER A 106 -1.06 -17.64 -0.63
N ALA A 107 -1.18 -18.74 -1.37
CA ALA A 107 -2.37 -19.58 -1.38
C ALA A 107 -2.60 -20.23 -0.01
N ILE A 108 -1.56 -20.79 0.62
CA ILE A 108 -1.65 -21.38 1.96
C ILE A 108 -2.03 -20.31 2.99
N LEU A 109 -1.34 -19.17 2.96
CA LEU A 109 -1.60 -18.06 3.88
C LEU A 109 -3.02 -17.52 3.73
N SER A 110 -3.54 -17.48 2.50
CA SER A 110 -4.94 -17.08 2.23
C SER A 110 -5.94 -18.02 2.90
N ILE A 111 -5.70 -19.33 2.85
CA ILE A 111 -6.54 -20.32 3.52
C ILE A 111 -6.47 -20.14 5.04
N VAL A 112 -5.27 -19.93 5.59
CA VAL A 112 -5.09 -19.67 7.02
C VAL A 112 -5.84 -18.40 7.43
N PHE A 113 -5.72 -17.30 6.69
CA PHE A 113 -6.45 -16.07 6.97
C PHE A 113 -7.96 -16.20 6.80
N THR A 114 -8.42 -17.02 5.86
CA THR A 114 -9.85 -17.34 5.74
C THR A 114 -10.36 -18.00 7.01
N ILE A 115 -9.70 -19.06 7.47
CA ILE A 115 -10.13 -19.82 8.64
C ILE A 115 -10.02 -19.00 9.94
N LEU A 116 -8.84 -18.42 10.17
CA LEU A 116 -8.59 -17.63 11.38
C LEU A 116 -9.38 -16.33 11.39
N GLY A 117 -9.46 -15.64 10.26
CA GLY A 117 -10.22 -14.40 10.14
C GLY A 117 -11.70 -14.62 10.39
N TRP A 118 -12.29 -15.65 9.77
CA TRP A 118 -13.69 -16.00 9.98
C TRP A 118 -13.98 -16.38 11.44
N ALA A 119 -13.14 -17.21 12.08
CA ALA A 119 -13.31 -17.67 13.44
C ALA A 119 -13.08 -16.57 14.47
N LEU A 120 -12.03 -15.74 14.30
CA LEU A 120 -11.63 -14.71 15.26
C LEU A 120 -12.36 -13.38 15.08
N THR A 121 -13.11 -13.18 14.00
CA THR A 121 -13.84 -11.92 13.74
C THR A 121 -14.63 -11.40 14.94
N PRO A 122 -15.46 -12.19 15.66
CA PRO A 122 -16.23 -11.68 16.80
C PRO A 122 -15.34 -11.22 17.96
N PHE A 123 -14.24 -11.93 18.19
CA PHE A 123 -13.27 -11.58 19.23
C PHE A 123 -12.51 -10.29 18.88
N LEU A 124 -12.02 -10.18 17.65
CA LEU A 124 -11.25 -9.02 17.18
C LEU A 124 -12.10 -7.74 17.18
N LEU A 125 -13.37 -7.82 16.74
CA LEU A 125 -14.27 -6.68 16.75
C LEU A 125 -14.62 -6.21 18.18
N LYS A 126 -14.78 -7.13 19.13
CA LYS A 126 -14.95 -6.78 20.55
C LYS A 126 -13.68 -6.17 21.14
N LEU A 127 -12.51 -6.67 20.78
CA LEU A 127 -11.21 -6.16 21.26
C LEU A 127 -10.95 -4.69 20.85
N ILE A 128 -11.52 -4.26 19.73
CA ILE A 128 -11.40 -2.87 19.26
C ILE A 128 -12.61 -2.02 19.61
N ASP A 129 -13.41 -2.45 20.60
CA ASP A 129 -14.57 -1.75 21.12
C ASP A 129 -15.59 -1.32 20.05
N THR A 130 -15.90 -2.24 19.11
CA THR A 130 -16.92 -1.99 18.08
C THR A 130 -18.27 -1.71 18.73
N PRO A 131 -18.99 -0.62 18.37
CA PRO A 131 -20.28 -0.28 18.95
C PRO A 131 -21.30 -1.42 18.83
N ALA A 132 -22.08 -1.62 19.89
CA ALA A 132 -23.01 -2.77 20.01
C ALA A 132 -24.09 -2.78 18.89
N ASP A 133 -24.51 -1.60 18.43
CA ASP A 133 -25.49 -1.40 17.36
C ASP A 133 -24.99 -1.81 15.97
N THR A 134 -23.66 -1.76 15.74
CA THR A 134 -23.03 -2.14 14.45
C THR A 134 -22.27 -3.46 14.51
N LEU A 135 -22.12 -4.06 15.70
CA LEU A 135 -21.29 -5.24 15.91
C LEU A 135 -21.78 -6.46 15.10
N ALA A 136 -23.08 -6.70 15.07
CA ALA A 136 -23.67 -7.85 14.33
C ALA A 136 -23.41 -7.74 12.84
N ASP A 137 -23.64 -6.56 12.27
CA ASP A 137 -23.42 -6.26 10.86
C ASP A 137 -21.94 -6.31 10.49
N SER A 138 -21.06 -5.80 11.37
CA SER A 138 -19.61 -5.88 11.19
C SER A 138 -19.11 -7.33 11.20
N ILE A 139 -19.63 -8.18 12.09
CA ILE A 139 -19.31 -9.62 12.13
C ILE A 139 -19.74 -10.29 10.83
N LEU A 140 -20.97 -10.04 10.38
CA LEU A 140 -21.51 -10.62 9.14
C LEU A 140 -20.67 -10.21 7.93
N TYR A 141 -20.41 -8.92 7.76
CA TYR A 141 -19.59 -8.37 6.67
C TYR A 141 -18.21 -8.99 6.66
N LEU A 142 -17.47 -8.95 7.77
CA LEU A 142 -16.10 -9.46 7.85
C LEU A 142 -16.01 -10.97 7.64
N ARG A 143 -16.95 -11.74 8.15
CA ARG A 143 -16.97 -13.19 7.91
C ARG A 143 -17.13 -13.50 6.43
N ILE A 144 -18.02 -12.81 5.73
CA ILE A 144 -18.17 -12.95 4.27
C ILE A 144 -16.87 -12.48 3.58
N TYR A 145 -16.35 -11.33 3.96
CA TYR A 145 -15.10 -10.79 3.39
C TYR A 145 -13.93 -11.78 3.53
N PHE A 146 -13.76 -12.42 4.69
CA PHE A 146 -12.71 -13.41 4.92
C PHE A 146 -12.89 -14.68 4.07
N LEU A 147 -14.10 -15.08 3.72
CA LEU A 147 -14.31 -16.18 2.76
C LEU A 147 -13.74 -15.85 1.38
N GLY A 148 -13.72 -14.58 1.00
CA GLY A 148 -13.19 -14.11 -0.28
C GLY A 148 -11.76 -13.59 -0.23
N ILE A 149 -11.09 -13.54 0.91
CA ILE A 149 -9.74 -12.96 1.05
C ILE A 149 -8.71 -13.67 0.18
N PHE A 150 -8.94 -14.93 -0.16
CA PHE A 150 -8.12 -15.69 -1.10
C PHE A 150 -7.93 -14.94 -2.44
N GLY A 151 -9.02 -14.43 -3.03
CA GLY A 151 -8.96 -13.65 -4.27
C GLY A 151 -8.09 -12.39 -4.11
N THR A 152 -8.30 -11.65 -3.03
CA THR A 152 -7.53 -10.43 -2.73
C THR A 152 -6.04 -10.71 -2.61
N LEU A 153 -5.65 -11.74 -1.87
CA LEU A 153 -4.24 -12.05 -1.63
C LEU A 153 -3.55 -12.58 -2.89
N ILE A 154 -4.23 -13.45 -3.68
CA ILE A 154 -3.71 -13.93 -4.97
C ILE A 154 -3.57 -12.80 -5.98
N PHE A 155 -4.54 -11.87 -6.05
CA PHE A 155 -4.41 -10.68 -6.88
C PHE A 155 -3.21 -9.82 -6.46
N ASN A 156 -3.02 -9.60 -5.16
CA ASN A 156 -1.92 -8.79 -4.64
C ASN A 156 -0.55 -9.40 -4.96
N ILE A 157 -0.34 -10.70 -4.70
CA ILE A 157 0.93 -11.35 -5.00
C ILE A 157 1.20 -11.42 -6.51
N GLY A 158 0.20 -11.78 -7.31
CA GLY A 158 0.35 -11.83 -8.75
C GLY A 158 0.66 -10.47 -9.37
N SER A 159 0.00 -9.40 -8.87
CA SER A 159 0.30 -8.02 -9.27
C SER A 159 1.70 -7.58 -8.84
N ALA A 160 2.14 -7.96 -7.65
CA ALA A 160 3.50 -7.68 -7.17
C ALA A 160 4.56 -8.37 -8.04
N ILE A 161 4.34 -9.63 -8.42
CA ILE A 161 5.21 -10.38 -9.33
C ILE A 161 5.25 -9.74 -10.72
N MET A 162 4.09 -9.35 -11.30
CA MET A 162 4.07 -8.65 -12.59
C MET A 162 4.86 -7.35 -12.55
N ARG A 163 4.69 -6.57 -11.50
CA ARG A 163 5.50 -5.36 -11.30
C ARG A 163 6.99 -5.66 -11.16
N SER A 164 7.35 -6.76 -10.49
CA SER A 164 8.76 -7.17 -10.32
C SER A 164 9.49 -7.43 -11.62
N ILE A 165 8.77 -7.94 -12.63
CA ILE A 165 9.30 -8.18 -13.98
C ILE A 165 9.16 -6.96 -14.92
N GLY A 166 8.67 -5.83 -14.40
CA GLY A 166 8.56 -4.57 -15.13
C GLY A 166 7.20 -4.29 -15.77
N ASP A 167 6.21 -5.14 -15.57
CA ASP A 167 4.85 -4.93 -16.10
C ASP A 167 3.92 -4.33 -15.04
N SER A 168 3.76 -3.01 -15.06
CA SER A 168 2.79 -2.29 -14.24
C SER A 168 1.44 -2.05 -14.92
N ARG A 169 1.34 -2.29 -16.25
CA ARG A 169 0.13 -1.98 -17.03
C ARG A 169 -0.95 -3.05 -16.86
N ARG A 170 -0.59 -4.33 -16.93
CA ARG A 170 -1.58 -5.41 -16.79
C ARG A 170 -2.25 -5.42 -15.42
N PRO A 171 -1.55 -5.29 -14.28
CA PRO A 171 -2.21 -5.13 -12.98
C PRO A 171 -3.22 -3.99 -12.96
N LEU A 172 -2.91 -2.84 -13.60
CA LEU A 172 -3.85 -1.73 -13.74
C LEU A 172 -5.12 -2.15 -14.49
N TYR A 173 -4.99 -2.81 -15.67
CA TYR A 173 -6.17 -3.22 -16.45
C TYR A 173 -7.07 -4.19 -15.67
N TYR A 174 -6.48 -5.13 -14.93
CA TYR A 174 -7.25 -6.07 -14.11
C TYR A 174 -7.93 -5.38 -12.92
N LEU A 175 -7.29 -4.37 -12.35
CA LEU A 175 -7.88 -3.56 -11.30
C LEU A 175 -9.05 -2.68 -11.82
N ILE A 176 -8.93 -2.14 -13.03
CA ILE A 176 -10.02 -1.39 -13.70
C ILE A 176 -11.22 -2.33 -13.91
N VAL A 177 -10.99 -3.54 -14.43
CA VAL A 177 -12.06 -4.55 -14.61
C VAL A 177 -12.71 -4.88 -13.25
N CYS A 178 -11.89 -5.08 -12.20
CA CYS A 178 -12.38 -5.32 -10.85
C CYS A 178 -13.27 -4.17 -10.34
N CYS A 179 -12.81 -2.93 -10.52
CA CYS A 179 -13.53 -1.73 -10.09
C CYS A 179 -14.92 -1.64 -10.74
N PHE A 180 -14.99 -1.75 -12.06
CA PHE A 180 -16.28 -1.69 -12.76
C PHE A 180 -17.20 -2.87 -12.42
N LEU A 181 -16.65 -4.07 -12.33
CA LEU A 181 -17.42 -5.24 -11.93
C LEU A 181 -17.98 -5.11 -10.52
N ASN A 182 -17.16 -4.62 -9.56
CA ASN A 182 -17.59 -4.38 -8.19
C ASN A 182 -18.75 -3.37 -8.15
N ILE A 183 -18.61 -2.21 -8.82
CA ILE A 183 -19.68 -1.19 -8.87
C ILE A 183 -20.97 -1.75 -9.47
N ILE A 184 -20.89 -2.51 -10.56
CA ILE A 184 -22.07 -3.13 -11.20
C ILE A 184 -22.71 -4.14 -10.23
N LEU A 185 -21.91 -5.00 -9.60
CA LEU A 185 -22.42 -5.99 -8.64
C LEU A 185 -23.02 -5.33 -7.41
N ASP A 186 -22.42 -4.25 -6.87
CA ASP A 186 -23.01 -3.49 -5.78
C ASP A 186 -24.37 -2.93 -6.14
N LEU A 187 -24.53 -2.30 -7.31
CA LEU A 187 -25.82 -1.79 -7.78
C LEU A 187 -26.86 -2.92 -7.92
N VAL A 188 -26.45 -4.06 -8.45
CA VAL A 188 -27.34 -5.20 -8.65
C VAL A 188 -27.69 -5.89 -7.32
N LEU A 189 -26.69 -6.24 -6.51
CA LEU A 189 -26.93 -7.04 -5.30
C LEU A 189 -27.51 -6.18 -4.16
N VAL A 190 -27.06 -4.94 -4.01
CA VAL A 190 -27.54 -4.07 -2.92
C VAL A 190 -28.88 -3.42 -3.28
N ILE A 191 -29.05 -2.93 -4.52
CA ILE A 191 -30.24 -2.13 -4.88
C ILE A 191 -31.32 -3.02 -5.48
N VAL A 192 -30.99 -3.89 -6.48
CA VAL A 192 -32.01 -4.69 -7.18
C VAL A 192 -32.44 -5.89 -6.35
N PHE A 193 -31.49 -6.62 -5.75
CA PHE A 193 -31.77 -7.79 -4.92
C PHE A 193 -31.97 -7.47 -3.43
N ASP A 194 -31.80 -6.23 -3.01
CA ASP A 194 -31.96 -5.75 -1.61
C ASP A 194 -31.19 -6.60 -0.59
N MET A 195 -29.98 -7.06 -0.95
CA MET A 195 -29.15 -7.90 -0.09
C MET A 195 -28.38 -7.11 0.99
N GLY A 196 -28.51 -5.80 1.03
CA GLY A 196 -27.87 -4.94 2.03
C GLY A 196 -26.35 -5.14 2.11
N ILE A 197 -25.82 -5.24 3.33
CA ILE A 197 -24.38 -5.43 3.61
C ILE A 197 -23.83 -6.72 2.98
N VAL A 198 -24.64 -7.78 2.95
CA VAL A 198 -24.26 -9.07 2.36
C VAL A 198 -23.98 -8.90 0.86
N GLY A 199 -24.82 -8.10 0.17
CA GLY A 199 -24.65 -7.79 -1.25
C GLY A 199 -23.31 -7.12 -1.54
N ALA A 200 -22.94 -6.09 -0.75
CA ALA A 200 -21.67 -5.39 -0.89
C ALA A 200 -20.46 -6.31 -0.61
N ALA A 201 -20.52 -7.14 0.42
CA ALA A 201 -19.46 -8.10 0.70
C ALA A 201 -19.28 -9.12 -0.43
N ILE A 202 -20.37 -9.66 -0.99
CA ILE A 202 -20.35 -10.62 -2.11
C ILE A 202 -19.82 -9.95 -3.37
N ALA A 203 -20.24 -8.72 -3.69
CA ALA A 203 -19.73 -7.95 -4.83
C ALA A 203 -18.21 -7.79 -4.77
N THR A 204 -17.68 -7.45 -3.60
CA THR A 204 -16.24 -7.33 -3.35
C THR A 204 -15.52 -8.68 -3.58
N ILE A 205 -16.04 -9.77 -3.03
CA ILE A 205 -15.44 -11.12 -3.19
C ILE A 205 -15.40 -11.54 -4.66
N ILE A 206 -16.51 -11.41 -5.39
CA ILE A 206 -16.60 -11.82 -6.78
C ILE A 206 -15.62 -11.01 -7.64
N SER A 207 -15.59 -9.68 -7.47
CA SER A 207 -14.71 -8.82 -8.24
C SER A 207 -13.22 -9.09 -7.95
N GLN A 208 -12.86 -9.36 -6.71
CA GLN A 208 -11.50 -9.76 -6.34
C GLN A 208 -11.14 -11.15 -6.87
N ALA A 209 -12.07 -12.11 -6.85
CA ALA A 209 -11.87 -13.43 -7.43
C ALA A 209 -11.62 -13.36 -8.96
N VAL A 210 -12.39 -12.53 -9.67
CA VAL A 210 -12.17 -12.29 -11.11
C VAL A 210 -10.78 -11.69 -11.35
N SER A 211 -10.36 -10.70 -10.55
CA SER A 211 -9.03 -10.12 -10.67
C SER A 211 -7.92 -11.14 -10.41
N ALA A 212 -8.09 -12.01 -9.42
CA ALA A 212 -7.16 -13.10 -9.13
C ALA A 212 -7.05 -14.08 -10.31
N ILE A 213 -8.17 -14.44 -10.92
CA ILE A 213 -8.20 -15.30 -12.10
C ILE A 213 -7.48 -14.64 -13.28
N LEU A 214 -7.73 -13.34 -13.53
CA LEU A 214 -7.09 -12.61 -14.62
C LEU A 214 -5.58 -12.52 -14.45
N VAL A 215 -5.12 -12.19 -13.24
CA VAL A 215 -3.68 -12.12 -12.90
C VAL A 215 -3.02 -13.48 -13.04
N THR A 216 -3.64 -14.53 -12.48
CA THR A 216 -3.13 -15.91 -12.56
C THR A 216 -3.03 -16.39 -13.99
N ASN A 217 -4.09 -16.20 -14.78
CA ASN A 217 -4.13 -16.59 -16.20
C ASN A 217 -3.06 -15.85 -17.03
N ALA A 218 -2.81 -14.56 -16.71
CA ALA A 218 -1.76 -13.82 -17.39
C ALA A 218 -0.36 -14.36 -17.04
N LEU A 219 -0.08 -14.67 -15.76
CA LEU A 219 1.17 -15.29 -15.34
C LEU A 219 1.37 -16.69 -15.96
N MET A 220 0.28 -17.40 -16.23
CA MET A 220 0.35 -18.71 -16.89
C MET A 220 0.59 -18.64 -18.41
N LYS A 221 0.18 -17.54 -19.09
CA LYS A 221 0.11 -17.53 -20.57
C LYS A 221 0.92 -16.42 -21.24
N LYS A 222 1.24 -15.32 -20.54
CA LYS A 222 1.78 -14.11 -21.19
C LYS A 222 3.27 -13.84 -20.96
N TYR A 223 3.91 -14.62 -20.09
CA TYR A 223 5.30 -14.42 -19.71
C TYR A 223 6.08 -15.71 -19.94
N ASP A 224 6.94 -15.73 -20.95
CA ASP A 224 7.74 -16.93 -21.28
C ASP A 224 8.81 -17.17 -20.23
N ASP A 225 9.52 -16.12 -19.80
CA ASP A 225 10.64 -16.19 -18.85
C ASP A 225 10.16 -16.38 -17.38
N CYS A 226 8.92 -16.00 -17.06
CA CYS A 226 8.35 -16.02 -15.71
C CYS A 226 6.96 -16.67 -15.72
N LYS A 227 6.88 -17.91 -16.23
CA LYS A 227 5.62 -18.62 -16.42
C LYS A 227 5.18 -19.37 -15.18
N LEU A 228 3.96 -19.12 -14.72
CA LEU A 228 3.36 -19.86 -13.62
C LEU A 228 2.78 -21.21 -14.09
N TYR A 229 3.13 -22.28 -13.42
CA TYR A 229 2.55 -23.61 -13.63
C TYR A 229 1.87 -24.07 -12.34
N LEU A 230 0.54 -24.09 -12.31
CA LEU A 230 -0.20 -24.49 -11.10
C LEU A 230 0.11 -25.94 -10.66
N SER A 231 0.42 -26.83 -11.61
CA SER A 231 0.82 -28.20 -11.33
C SER A 231 2.23 -28.34 -10.72
N LYS A 232 3.05 -27.30 -10.81
CA LYS A 232 4.42 -27.26 -10.28
C LYS A 232 4.55 -26.38 -9.04
N LEU A 233 3.42 -25.98 -8.43
CA LEU A 233 3.45 -25.21 -7.20
C LEU A 233 4.15 -26.03 -6.10
N HIS A 234 5.21 -25.48 -5.55
CA HIS A 234 5.96 -26.05 -4.43
C HIS A 234 6.61 -24.94 -3.63
N ILE A 235 6.90 -25.20 -2.37
CA ILE A 235 7.63 -24.28 -1.52
C ILE A 235 9.09 -24.72 -1.47
N ASP A 236 9.97 -23.89 -2.03
CA ASP A 236 11.41 -23.99 -1.83
C ASP A 236 11.76 -23.19 -0.55
N LEU A 237 12.13 -23.90 0.51
CA LEU A 237 12.40 -23.31 1.82
C LEU A 237 13.51 -22.25 1.79
N LEU A 238 14.50 -22.40 0.90
CA LEU A 238 15.55 -21.40 0.74
C LEU A 238 14.98 -20.10 0.16
N LYS A 239 14.12 -20.19 -0.86
CA LYS A 239 13.47 -19.03 -1.46
C LYS A 239 12.50 -18.37 -0.49
N LEU A 240 11.71 -19.17 0.21
CA LEU A 240 10.80 -18.66 1.25
C LEU A 240 11.56 -17.92 2.36
N ARG A 241 12.70 -18.44 2.80
CA ARG A 241 13.57 -17.77 3.78
C ARG A 241 14.09 -16.43 3.25
N MET A 242 14.48 -16.36 1.97
CA MET A 242 14.93 -15.11 1.34
C MET A 242 13.77 -14.09 1.27
N GLU A 243 12.58 -14.52 0.88
CA GLU A 243 11.38 -13.68 0.81
C GLU A 243 10.97 -13.18 2.20
N PHE A 244 11.03 -14.04 3.22
CA PHE A 244 10.72 -13.66 4.61
C PHE A 244 11.72 -12.69 5.22
N ARG A 245 12.98 -12.81 4.90
CA ARG A 245 14.03 -11.88 5.36
C ARG A 245 13.71 -10.43 4.98
N ILE A 246 13.02 -10.24 3.86
CA ILE A 246 12.58 -8.93 3.37
C ILE A 246 11.13 -8.64 3.78
N GLY A 247 10.26 -9.62 3.65
CA GLY A 247 8.82 -9.46 3.84
C GLY A 247 8.42 -9.27 5.29
N ILE A 248 9.01 -10.00 6.24
CA ILE A 248 8.67 -9.88 7.67
C ILE A 248 8.97 -8.48 8.22
N PRO A 249 10.17 -7.89 8.02
CA PRO A 249 10.40 -6.51 8.44
C PRO A 249 9.43 -5.52 7.81
N SER A 250 9.10 -5.69 6.51
CA SER A 250 8.15 -4.82 5.82
C SER A 250 6.71 -4.96 6.34
N ALA A 251 6.29 -6.19 6.68
CA ALA A 251 4.99 -6.43 7.30
C ALA A 251 4.91 -5.82 8.71
N LEU A 252 5.97 -5.99 9.51
CA LEU A 252 6.06 -5.38 10.83
C LEU A 252 6.01 -3.84 10.74
N GLN A 253 6.66 -3.25 9.75
CA GLN A 253 6.59 -1.81 9.50
C GLN A 253 5.15 -1.37 9.21
N ALA A 254 4.44 -2.06 8.33
CA ALA A 254 3.04 -1.76 8.01
C ALA A 254 2.12 -1.88 9.24
N PHE A 255 2.33 -2.92 10.05
CA PHE A 255 1.61 -3.14 11.31
C PHE A 255 1.83 -2.01 12.31
N MET A 256 3.08 -1.64 12.55
CA MET A 256 3.44 -0.56 13.48
C MET A 256 2.93 0.81 13.02
N TYR A 257 2.92 1.07 11.71
CA TYR A 257 2.32 2.29 11.16
C TYR A 257 0.80 2.34 11.42
N SER A 258 0.11 1.21 11.27
CA SER A 258 -1.32 1.13 11.56
C SER A 258 -1.61 1.41 13.04
N ILE A 259 -0.84 0.84 13.96
CA ILE A 259 -0.96 1.13 15.40
C ILE A 259 -0.72 2.62 15.69
N THR A 260 0.33 3.19 15.11
CA THR A 260 0.67 4.60 15.33
C THR A 260 -0.46 5.51 14.83
N ASN A 261 -1.06 5.19 13.69
CA ASN A 261 -2.20 5.95 13.15
C ASN A 261 -3.45 5.85 14.04
N ILE A 262 -3.71 4.68 14.65
CA ILE A 262 -4.81 4.51 15.62
C ILE A 262 -4.58 5.39 16.86
N ILE A 263 -3.36 5.42 17.39
CA ILE A 263 -3.01 6.26 18.56
C ILE A 263 -3.19 7.75 18.22
N ILE A 264 -2.74 8.18 17.05
CA ILE A 264 -2.91 9.57 16.59
C ILE A 264 -4.39 9.90 16.41
N GLN A 265 -5.17 9.00 15.82
CA GLN A 265 -6.62 9.20 15.64
C GLN A 265 -7.34 9.34 16.98
N ALA A 266 -6.98 8.52 17.96
CA ALA A 266 -7.51 8.63 19.32
C ALA A 266 -7.17 9.99 19.97
N ALA A 267 -5.95 10.47 19.79
CA ALA A 267 -5.53 11.78 20.27
C ALA A 267 -6.31 12.92 19.59
N ILE A 268 -6.51 12.86 18.27
CA ILE A 268 -7.29 13.85 17.51
C ILE A 268 -8.76 13.87 17.96
N ASN A 269 -9.36 12.72 18.21
CA ASN A 269 -10.75 12.63 18.69
C ASN A 269 -10.95 13.32 20.05
N GLY A 270 -9.90 13.39 20.87
CA GLY A 270 -9.89 14.11 22.14
C GLY A 270 -10.03 15.65 22.03
N PHE A 271 -9.85 16.23 20.83
CA PHE A 271 -10.01 17.68 20.58
C PHE A 271 -11.44 18.07 20.17
N GLY A 272 -12.38 17.12 20.11
CA GLY A 272 -13.76 17.36 19.77
C GLY A 272 -14.13 17.08 18.33
N THR A 273 -15.43 17.20 18.04
CA THR A 273 -16.03 16.77 16.76
C THR A 273 -15.55 17.56 15.56
N ASP A 274 -15.36 18.87 15.69
CA ASP A 274 -14.93 19.73 14.59
C ASP A 274 -13.51 19.38 14.14
N THR A 275 -12.62 19.16 15.10
CA THR A 275 -11.23 18.74 14.84
C THR A 275 -11.18 17.34 14.21
N ALA A 276 -11.98 16.41 14.71
CA ALA A 276 -12.07 15.07 14.14
C ALA A 276 -12.62 15.09 12.70
N ALA A 277 -13.63 15.91 12.42
CA ALA A 277 -14.18 16.11 11.08
C ALA A 277 -13.17 16.78 10.13
N ALA A 278 -12.44 17.79 10.62
CA ALA A 278 -11.36 18.43 9.87
C ALA A 278 -10.23 17.44 9.52
N TRP A 279 -9.81 16.61 10.50
CA TRP A 279 -8.81 15.56 10.31
C TRP A 279 -9.25 14.50 9.30
N ALA A 280 -10.52 14.07 9.36
CA ALA A 280 -11.08 13.13 8.39
C ALA A 280 -11.06 13.69 6.96
N SER A 281 -11.42 14.96 6.79
CA SER A 281 -11.39 15.66 5.50
C SER A 281 -9.95 15.86 5.01
N PHE A 282 -9.04 16.26 5.91
CA PHE A 282 -7.61 16.36 5.65
C PHE A 282 -7.04 15.02 5.17
N GLY A 283 -7.36 13.91 5.83
CA GLY A 283 -6.90 12.56 5.45
C GLY A 283 -7.34 12.15 4.04
N LYS A 284 -8.50 12.63 3.54
CA LYS A 284 -8.92 12.38 2.15
C LYS A 284 -8.05 13.13 1.13
N LEU A 285 -7.66 14.35 1.44
CA LEU A 285 -6.76 15.15 0.60
C LEU A 285 -5.32 14.63 0.69
N ASP A 286 -4.87 14.28 1.87
CA ASP A 286 -3.56 13.70 2.18
C ASP A 286 -3.32 12.37 1.46
N ALA A 287 -4.35 11.55 1.31
CA ALA A 287 -4.28 10.28 0.59
C ALA A 287 -3.73 10.41 -0.85
N LEU A 288 -3.91 11.58 -1.48
CA LEU A 288 -3.36 11.84 -2.82
C LEU A 288 -1.84 11.86 -2.81
N PHE A 289 -1.24 12.54 -1.83
CA PHE A 289 0.20 12.55 -1.62
C PHE A 289 0.73 11.13 -1.35
N TRP A 290 0.12 10.40 -0.43
CA TRP A 290 0.55 9.04 -0.05
C TRP A 290 0.48 8.06 -1.21
N THR A 291 -0.58 8.15 -2.04
CA THR A 291 -0.75 7.33 -3.25
C THR A 291 0.41 7.52 -4.22
N VAL A 292 0.75 8.77 -4.51
CA VAL A 292 1.81 9.12 -5.47
C VAL A 292 3.19 8.79 -4.91
N ASN A 293 3.44 9.13 -3.66
CA ASN A 293 4.71 8.84 -3.00
C ASN A 293 4.97 7.33 -2.89
N GLY A 294 3.97 6.54 -2.49
CA GLY A 294 4.07 5.07 -2.43
C GLY A 294 4.32 4.44 -3.81
N ALA A 295 3.75 4.99 -4.87
CA ALA A 295 4.04 4.52 -6.24
C ALA A 295 5.51 4.74 -6.64
N PHE A 296 6.14 5.84 -6.23
CA PHE A 296 7.60 6.04 -6.39
C PHE A 296 8.40 5.03 -5.57
N GLY A 297 7.97 4.72 -4.34
CA GLY A 297 8.56 3.68 -3.51
C GLY A 297 8.55 2.29 -4.19
N ILE A 298 7.42 1.89 -4.76
CA ILE A 298 7.29 0.63 -5.51
C ILE A 298 8.18 0.67 -6.75
N ALA A 299 8.17 1.76 -7.51
CA ALA A 299 8.94 1.91 -8.72
C ALA A 299 10.45 1.78 -8.45
N ILE A 300 10.98 2.53 -7.49
CA ILE A 300 12.40 2.48 -7.18
C ILE A 300 12.84 1.13 -6.59
N THR A 301 11.97 0.46 -5.82
CA THR A 301 12.25 -0.89 -5.31
C THR A 301 12.44 -1.88 -6.45
N THR A 302 11.57 -1.87 -7.46
CA THR A 302 11.67 -2.73 -8.64
C THR A 302 12.91 -2.39 -9.47
N PHE A 303 13.18 -1.10 -9.70
CA PHE A 303 14.36 -0.64 -10.45
C PHE A 303 15.66 -1.03 -9.75
N ALA A 304 15.75 -0.81 -8.45
CA ALA A 304 16.90 -1.20 -7.65
C ALA A 304 17.09 -2.71 -7.65
N GLY A 305 16.02 -3.50 -7.49
CA GLY A 305 16.06 -4.95 -7.49
C GLY A 305 16.58 -5.54 -8.80
N GLN A 306 16.01 -5.12 -9.93
CA GLN A 306 16.45 -5.61 -11.24
C GLN A 306 17.88 -5.18 -11.58
N ASN A 307 18.26 -3.94 -11.30
CA ASN A 307 19.62 -3.48 -11.55
C ASN A 307 20.64 -4.12 -10.60
N TYR A 308 20.24 -4.44 -9.36
CA TYR A 308 21.07 -5.19 -8.42
C TYR A 308 21.32 -6.61 -8.92
N GLY A 309 20.27 -7.32 -9.35
CA GLY A 309 20.40 -8.64 -9.96
C GLY A 309 21.26 -8.64 -11.22
N ALA A 310 21.14 -7.59 -12.04
CA ALA A 310 21.97 -7.42 -13.25
C ALA A 310 23.42 -6.96 -12.96
N GLY A 311 23.82 -6.75 -11.70
CA GLY A 311 25.16 -6.26 -11.33
C GLY A 311 25.41 -4.79 -11.66
N LYS A 312 24.37 -4.01 -12.07
CA LYS A 312 24.47 -2.63 -12.55
C LYS A 312 24.40 -1.61 -11.40
N LYS A 313 25.34 -1.66 -10.45
CA LYS A 313 25.35 -0.84 -9.23
C LYS A 313 25.26 0.67 -9.51
N GLU A 314 26.03 1.19 -10.46
CA GLU A 314 25.99 2.63 -10.81
C GLU A 314 24.60 3.08 -11.29
N ARG A 315 23.92 2.19 -12.02
CA ARG A 315 22.58 2.47 -12.51
C ARG A 315 21.57 2.57 -11.37
N ILE A 316 21.74 1.80 -10.27
CA ILE A 316 20.92 1.93 -9.07
C ILE A 316 21.02 3.35 -8.51
N PHE A 317 22.25 3.86 -8.30
CA PHE A 317 22.44 5.20 -7.73
C PHE A 317 21.95 6.32 -8.64
N LYS A 318 22.10 6.14 -9.96
CA LYS A 318 21.55 7.07 -10.95
C LYS A 318 20.03 7.06 -10.92
N SER A 319 19.41 5.86 -10.82
CA SER A 319 17.96 5.71 -10.71
C SER A 319 17.40 6.36 -9.44
N VAL A 320 18.09 6.22 -8.29
CA VAL A 320 17.68 6.87 -7.04
C VAL A 320 17.68 8.39 -7.17
N ARG A 321 18.75 8.99 -7.74
CA ARG A 321 18.80 10.45 -7.91
C ARG A 321 17.68 10.96 -8.82
N ILE A 322 17.46 10.28 -9.96
CA ILE A 322 16.40 10.65 -10.91
C ILE A 322 15.02 10.45 -10.26
N CYS A 323 14.80 9.33 -9.55
CA CYS A 323 13.55 9.06 -8.85
C CYS A 323 13.28 10.11 -7.77
N LEU A 324 14.28 10.49 -6.97
CA LEU A 324 14.16 11.57 -5.96
C LEU A 324 13.75 12.89 -6.61
N ALA A 325 14.46 13.31 -7.69
CA ALA A 325 14.13 14.55 -8.38
C ALA A 325 12.69 14.53 -8.93
N MET A 326 12.27 13.42 -9.54
CA MET A 326 10.91 13.26 -10.06
C MET A 326 9.87 13.24 -8.92
N ALA A 327 10.14 12.50 -7.85
CA ALA A 327 9.23 12.39 -6.71
C ALA A 327 9.07 13.74 -5.99
N VAL A 328 10.15 14.48 -5.76
CA VAL A 328 10.10 15.84 -5.18
C VAL A 328 9.31 16.79 -6.09
N ALA A 329 9.53 16.73 -7.42
CA ALA A 329 8.82 17.60 -8.37
C ALA A 329 7.31 17.28 -8.40
N VAL A 330 6.95 16.00 -8.53
CA VAL A 330 5.53 15.58 -8.64
C VAL A 330 4.81 15.72 -7.30
N CYS A 331 5.37 15.20 -6.21
CA CYS A 331 4.77 15.33 -4.88
C CYS A 331 4.73 16.79 -4.42
N GLY A 332 5.78 17.57 -4.67
CA GLY A 332 5.81 19.00 -4.39
C GLY A 332 4.75 19.77 -5.18
N GLY A 333 4.56 19.42 -6.46
CA GLY A 333 3.48 19.97 -7.27
C GLY A 333 2.08 19.66 -6.73
N ILE A 334 1.85 18.43 -6.27
CA ILE A 334 0.59 18.02 -5.62
C ILE A 334 0.37 18.83 -4.33
N VAL A 335 1.38 18.88 -3.48
CA VAL A 335 1.30 19.60 -2.21
C VAL A 335 1.04 21.09 -2.43
N LEU A 336 1.70 21.70 -3.42
CA LEU A 336 1.47 23.09 -3.81
C LEU A 336 0.04 23.30 -4.31
N PHE A 337 -0.45 22.41 -5.17
CA PHE A 337 -1.85 22.42 -5.63
C PHE A 337 -2.82 22.34 -4.45
N LEU A 338 -2.64 21.39 -3.54
CA LEU A 338 -3.47 21.23 -2.35
C LEU A 338 -3.42 22.48 -1.46
N ALA A 339 -2.25 23.10 -1.29
CA ALA A 339 -2.10 24.30 -0.46
C ALA A 339 -2.77 25.54 -1.08
N ILE A 340 -2.69 25.70 -2.41
CA ILE A 340 -3.35 26.83 -3.12
C ILE A 340 -4.86 26.66 -3.13
N PHE A 341 -5.36 25.48 -3.42
CA PHE A 341 -6.79 25.18 -3.55
C PHE A 341 -7.41 24.61 -2.26
N CYS A 342 -6.75 24.74 -1.10
CA CYS A 342 -7.18 24.15 0.15
C CYS A 342 -8.65 24.47 0.50
N ARG A 343 -9.06 25.74 0.46
CA ARG A 343 -10.43 26.15 0.83
C ARG A 343 -11.50 25.50 -0.06
N PRO A 344 -11.48 25.61 -1.42
CA PRO A 344 -12.46 24.93 -2.26
C PRO A 344 -12.43 23.40 -2.11
N LEU A 345 -11.26 22.80 -1.89
CA LEU A 345 -11.16 21.36 -1.69
C LEU A 345 -11.80 20.88 -0.38
N PHE A 346 -11.59 21.60 0.74
CA PHE A 346 -12.29 21.30 2.00
C PHE A 346 -13.80 21.54 1.89
N SER A 347 -14.24 22.56 1.13
CA SER A 347 -15.65 22.86 0.91
C SER A 347 -16.42 21.76 0.15
N ILE A 348 -15.72 20.83 -0.51
CA ILE A 348 -16.34 19.64 -1.11
C ILE A 348 -16.86 18.67 -0.02
N PHE A 349 -16.17 18.62 1.13
CA PHE A 349 -16.48 17.65 2.20
C PHE A 349 -17.44 18.20 3.26
N THR A 350 -17.41 19.52 3.49
CA THR A 350 -18.24 20.15 4.52
C THR A 350 -18.53 21.62 4.18
N THR A 351 -19.67 22.11 4.67
CA THR A 351 -20.04 23.53 4.60
C THR A 351 -19.72 24.30 5.88
N ASP A 352 -19.32 23.59 6.94
CA ASP A 352 -18.97 24.19 8.22
C ASP A 352 -17.63 24.94 8.13
N GLN A 353 -17.69 26.25 8.33
CA GLN A 353 -16.54 27.14 8.20
C GLN A 353 -15.47 26.90 9.26
N ASN A 354 -15.87 26.45 10.46
CA ASN A 354 -14.93 26.15 11.52
C ASN A 354 -14.10 24.90 11.17
N VAL A 355 -14.76 23.83 10.71
CA VAL A 355 -14.12 22.60 10.23
C VAL A 355 -13.18 22.89 9.04
N ILE A 356 -13.63 23.72 8.09
CA ILE A 356 -12.82 24.13 6.93
C ILE A 356 -11.56 24.85 7.38
N ASN A 357 -11.67 25.82 8.29
CA ASN A 357 -10.53 26.61 8.76
C ASN A 357 -9.51 25.73 9.50
N ILE A 358 -9.96 24.86 10.41
CA ILE A 358 -9.08 23.88 11.10
C ILE A 358 -8.35 23.00 10.08
N GLY A 359 -9.07 22.47 9.07
CA GLY A 359 -8.48 21.64 8.03
C GLY A 359 -7.45 22.38 7.17
N ILE A 360 -7.70 23.66 6.83
CA ILE A 360 -6.75 24.52 6.12
C ILE A 360 -5.47 24.71 6.92
N ASP A 361 -5.60 24.99 8.22
CA ASP A 361 -4.45 25.17 9.11
C ASP A 361 -3.61 23.89 9.21
N MET A 362 -4.28 22.72 9.33
CA MET A 362 -3.61 21.41 9.28
C MET A 362 -2.84 21.20 7.98
N LEU A 363 -3.46 21.45 6.84
CA LEU A 363 -2.85 21.25 5.54
C LEU A 363 -1.67 22.20 5.32
N ARG A 364 -1.82 23.48 5.64
CA ARG A 364 -0.76 24.50 5.50
C ARG A 364 0.44 24.18 6.38
N PHE A 365 0.19 23.68 7.59
CA PHE A 365 1.26 23.26 8.49
C PHE A 365 2.03 22.04 7.93
N MET A 366 1.31 21.04 7.42
CA MET A 366 1.92 19.81 6.92
C MET A 366 2.58 19.95 5.54
N ALA A 367 2.06 20.84 4.69
CA ALA A 367 2.46 20.99 3.30
C ALA A 367 3.98 21.08 3.09
N PRO A 368 4.74 21.95 3.76
CA PRO A 368 6.19 22.05 3.56
C PRO A 368 6.94 20.80 4.02
N CYS A 369 6.36 20.01 4.92
CA CYS A 369 7.03 18.87 5.55
C CYS A 369 6.96 17.59 4.69
N TYR A 370 6.02 17.47 3.77
CA TYR A 370 5.87 16.28 2.94
C TYR A 370 7.09 15.94 2.09
N THR A 371 7.81 16.96 1.60
CA THR A 371 9.02 16.76 0.81
C THR A 371 10.10 15.99 1.56
N ILE A 372 10.13 16.08 2.90
CA ILE A 372 11.07 15.34 3.75
C ILE A 372 10.76 13.84 3.68
N TYR A 373 9.48 13.47 3.71
CA TYR A 373 9.09 12.05 3.65
C TYR A 373 9.42 11.39 2.31
N VAL A 374 9.43 12.13 1.21
CA VAL A 374 9.84 11.63 -0.11
C VAL A 374 11.23 10.98 -0.07
N PHE A 375 12.17 11.56 0.68
CA PHE A 375 13.50 10.98 0.85
C PHE A 375 13.45 9.64 1.58
N ILE A 376 12.63 9.52 2.62
CA ILE A 376 12.47 8.27 3.37
C ILE A 376 11.96 7.18 2.44
N GLU A 377 10.90 7.43 1.68
CA GLU A 377 10.26 6.44 0.82
C GLU A 377 11.19 5.95 -0.30
N VAL A 378 11.83 6.89 -1.02
CA VAL A 378 12.70 6.55 -2.15
C VAL A 378 13.98 5.85 -1.68
N LEU A 379 14.61 6.31 -0.59
CA LEU A 379 15.84 5.70 -0.08
C LEU A 379 15.57 4.32 0.54
N SER A 380 14.51 4.18 1.34
CA SER A 380 14.09 2.88 1.88
C SER A 380 13.70 1.91 0.78
N GLY A 381 12.97 2.38 -0.25
CA GLY A 381 12.60 1.58 -1.40
C GLY A 381 13.82 1.08 -2.18
N ALA A 382 14.82 1.92 -2.40
CA ALA A 382 16.05 1.54 -3.07
C ALA A 382 16.86 0.48 -2.28
N LEU A 383 17.04 0.70 -0.97
CA LEU A 383 17.70 -0.25 -0.07
C LEU A 383 16.93 -1.59 -0.03
N ARG A 384 15.60 -1.53 0.06
CA ARG A 384 14.75 -2.73 0.00
C ARG A 384 14.95 -3.49 -1.29
N GLY A 385 15.02 -2.82 -2.43
CA GLY A 385 15.26 -3.42 -3.74
C GLY A 385 16.61 -4.16 -3.82
N THR A 386 17.65 -3.70 -3.13
CA THR A 386 18.93 -4.40 -3.03
C THR A 386 18.94 -5.55 -2.01
N GLY A 387 17.84 -5.76 -1.28
CA GLY A 387 17.72 -6.78 -0.24
C GLY A 387 18.18 -6.32 1.15
N ASP A 388 18.63 -5.08 1.29
CA ASP A 388 18.99 -4.48 2.57
C ASP A 388 17.75 -3.85 3.21
N VAL A 389 17.07 -4.63 4.05
CA VAL A 389 15.74 -4.26 4.58
C VAL A 389 15.75 -4.04 6.08
N LEU A 390 16.50 -4.86 6.81
CA LEU A 390 16.40 -4.89 8.27
C LEU A 390 16.73 -3.53 8.89
N LEU A 391 17.90 -2.96 8.56
CA LEU A 391 18.35 -1.70 9.16
C LEU A 391 17.52 -0.49 8.68
N PRO A 392 17.19 -0.35 7.39
CA PRO A 392 16.22 0.66 6.95
C PRO A 392 14.87 0.57 7.65
N THR A 393 14.35 -0.63 7.86
CA THR A 393 13.09 -0.83 8.60
C THR A 393 13.24 -0.41 10.07
N LEU A 394 14.31 -0.79 10.75
CA LEU A 394 14.56 -0.37 12.13
C LEU A 394 14.72 1.15 12.26
N ILE A 395 15.38 1.79 11.29
CA ILE A 395 15.50 3.26 11.24
C ILE A 395 14.12 3.91 11.06
N THR A 396 13.30 3.40 10.14
CA THR A 396 11.97 3.96 9.90
C THR A 396 11.01 3.69 11.05
N LEU A 397 11.03 2.50 11.65
CA LEU A 397 10.26 2.19 12.86
C LEU A 397 10.71 3.04 14.04
N GLY A 398 12.02 3.16 14.26
CA GLY A 398 12.57 3.99 15.32
C GLY A 398 12.23 5.47 15.13
N GLY A 399 12.49 6.00 13.94
CA GLY A 399 12.24 7.41 13.62
C GLY A 399 10.74 7.77 13.57
N VAL A 400 9.88 6.89 13.11
CA VAL A 400 8.44 7.20 13.00
C VAL A 400 7.68 6.76 14.26
N CYS A 401 7.75 5.49 14.64
CA CYS A 401 6.90 4.97 15.72
C CYS A 401 7.44 5.32 17.11
N LEU A 402 8.76 5.13 17.35
CA LEU A 402 9.37 5.41 18.66
C LEU A 402 9.48 6.90 18.98
N ILE A 403 9.30 7.78 18.01
CA ILE A 403 9.18 9.22 18.28
C ILE A 403 7.72 9.61 18.48
N ARG A 404 6.83 9.22 17.57
CA ARG A 404 5.42 9.67 17.62
C ARG A 404 4.67 9.14 18.82
N ILE A 405 4.84 7.86 19.16
CA ILE A 405 4.09 7.26 20.27
C ILE A 405 4.45 7.94 21.60
N PRO A 406 5.73 8.04 22.01
CA PRO A 406 6.08 8.79 23.22
C PRO A 406 5.71 10.28 23.14
N TRP A 407 5.80 10.91 21.97
CA TRP A 407 5.39 12.31 21.80
C TRP A 407 3.92 12.50 22.17
N ILE A 408 3.04 11.64 21.64
CA ILE A 408 1.60 11.68 21.95
C ILE A 408 1.35 11.33 23.44
N MET A 409 2.12 10.40 24.01
CA MET A 409 1.90 9.97 25.41
C MET A 409 2.42 10.96 26.45
N PHE A 410 3.53 11.66 26.19
CA PHE A 410 4.23 12.47 27.19
C PHE A 410 4.22 13.96 26.87
N VAL A 411 4.30 14.36 25.60
CA VAL A 411 4.37 15.79 25.23
C VAL A 411 2.97 16.38 25.04
N LEU A 412 2.07 15.63 24.40
CA LEU A 412 0.69 16.10 24.15
C LEU A 412 -0.08 16.44 25.44
N PRO A 413 0.01 15.69 26.55
CA PRO A 413 -0.66 16.06 27.78
C PRO A 413 -0.20 17.41 28.37
N ALA A 414 1.07 17.77 28.14
CA ALA A 414 1.64 19.06 28.61
C ALA A 414 1.26 20.22 27.66
N HIS A 415 1.06 19.95 26.39
CA HIS A 415 0.76 20.93 25.35
C HIS A 415 -0.45 20.49 24.52
N HIS A 416 -1.63 20.53 25.13
CA HIS A 416 -2.87 20.00 24.55
C HIS A 416 -3.39 20.86 23.38
N THR A 417 -2.72 20.77 22.21
CA THR A 417 -3.05 21.47 20.97
C THR A 417 -2.98 20.53 19.77
N THR A 418 -3.80 20.78 18.76
CA THR A 418 -3.76 20.04 17.48
C THR A 418 -2.40 20.20 16.79
N THR A 419 -1.79 21.38 16.89
CA THR A 419 -0.44 21.66 16.39
C THR A 419 0.60 20.75 17.03
N CYS A 420 0.48 20.45 18.34
CA CYS A 420 1.38 19.53 19.04
C CYS A 420 1.28 18.11 18.44
N VAL A 421 0.09 17.63 18.11
CA VAL A 421 -0.09 16.34 17.43
C VAL A 421 0.57 16.38 16.05
N MET A 422 0.35 17.44 15.28
CA MET A 422 0.91 17.56 13.92
C MET A 422 2.45 17.68 13.92
N LEU A 423 3.05 18.34 14.92
CA LEU A 423 4.51 18.43 15.08
C LEU A 423 5.19 17.08 15.18
N SER A 424 4.51 16.05 15.66
CA SER A 424 5.06 14.69 15.74
C SER A 424 5.46 14.14 14.36
N TYR A 425 4.80 14.58 13.28
CA TYR A 425 5.09 14.14 11.92
C TYR A 425 6.42 14.69 11.39
N PRO A 426 6.64 16.01 11.27
CA PRO A 426 7.89 16.55 10.76
C PRO A 426 9.10 16.17 11.64
N ILE A 427 8.95 16.14 12.96
CA ILE A 427 10.03 15.71 13.85
C ILE A 427 10.44 14.27 13.55
N SER A 428 9.46 13.37 13.45
CA SER A 428 9.72 11.96 13.10
C SER A 428 10.33 11.80 11.71
N TRP A 429 9.89 12.57 10.73
CA TRP A 429 10.41 12.52 9.36
C TRP A 429 11.82 13.08 9.24
N ILE A 430 12.11 14.21 9.90
CA ILE A 430 13.46 14.80 9.94
C ILE A 430 14.43 13.81 10.56
N THR A 431 14.09 13.24 11.72
CA THR A 431 14.94 12.26 12.41
C THR A 431 15.19 11.02 11.57
N THR A 432 14.13 10.47 10.96
CA THR A 432 14.24 9.30 10.08
C THR A 432 15.13 9.61 8.88
N THR A 433 14.94 10.77 8.24
CA THR A 433 15.75 11.19 7.08
C THR A 433 17.22 11.40 7.48
N ALA A 434 17.46 12.02 8.64
CA ALA A 434 18.81 12.23 9.18
C ALA A 434 19.55 10.92 9.50
N LEU A 435 18.84 9.83 9.72
CA LEU A 435 19.42 8.50 9.94
C LEU A 435 19.54 7.70 8.64
N ILE A 436 18.53 7.71 7.77
CA ILE A 436 18.52 6.87 6.56
C ILE A 436 19.44 7.41 5.47
N MET A 437 19.60 8.74 5.37
CA MET A 437 20.46 9.35 4.35
C MET A 437 21.95 8.99 4.54
N PRO A 438 22.55 9.15 5.74
CA PRO A 438 23.93 8.71 5.99
C PRO A 438 24.09 7.20 5.78
N TYR A 439 23.11 6.40 6.20
CA TYR A 439 23.13 4.96 5.98
C TYR A 439 23.14 4.61 4.47
N TYR A 440 22.29 5.24 3.69
CA TYR A 440 22.29 5.06 2.23
C TYR A 440 23.63 5.48 1.60
N LEU A 441 24.23 6.59 2.06
CA LEU A 441 25.52 7.06 1.56
C LEU A 441 26.65 6.09 1.95
N TYR A 442 26.63 5.55 3.17
CA TYR A 442 27.53 4.49 3.63
C TYR A 442 27.42 3.25 2.73
N ARG A 443 26.22 2.74 2.50
CA ARG A 443 25.98 1.59 1.62
C ARG A 443 26.40 1.85 0.18
N LYS A 444 26.20 3.06 -0.31
CA LYS A 444 26.68 3.48 -1.62
C LYS A 444 28.20 3.41 -1.73
N LYS A 445 28.91 3.88 -0.71
CA LYS A 445 30.39 3.89 -0.69
C LYS A 445 30.95 2.47 -0.65
N HIS A 446 30.36 1.57 0.17
CA HIS A 446 30.85 0.20 0.38
C HIS A 446 30.18 -0.84 -0.52
N ALA A 447 29.31 -0.45 -1.45
CA ALA A 447 28.71 -1.38 -2.41
C ALA A 447 29.66 -1.74 -3.57
N TYR A 448 30.84 -1.10 -3.62
CA TYR A 448 31.88 -1.37 -4.62
C TYR A 448 33.03 -2.22 -4.07
N ASP A 449 33.08 -2.41 -2.76
CA ASP A 449 33.99 -3.36 -2.10
C ASP A 449 33.31 -4.74 -1.98
#